data_ab6b0277ecef87c5d369988fc80482f6
#
_entry.id   ab6b0277ecef87c5d369988fc80482f6
#
_cell.length_a   1.000
_cell.length_b   1.000
_cell.length_c   1.000
_cell.angle_alpha   90.00
_cell.angle_beta   90.00
_cell.angle_gamma   90.00
#
_symmetry.space_group_name_H-M   'P 1'
#
loop_
_entity.id
_entity.type
_entity.pdbx_description
1 polymer ?
#
loop_
_entity_poly.entity_id
_entity_poly.type
_entity_poly.pdbx_seq_one_letter_code
_entity_poly.pdbx_strand_id
1 'polypeptide(L)'
;VRQKQLQYGIPILKVKNYTLEEIFEKQLWMLIPFYIFRYEKEFPQIDGNQKQLYRLRQEYERVAKMLDQECQSGRMKPITCGALCELASNVVEKLASKYDNVEKEVTEVMGGKVLNYRSKEIYLEGCAFGRKESIIQLVTKKYQLGDSVEKIAKDLLMSVEEVEEILGKIVPGKAE
;
A
#
# COMPACT_ATOMS: atom_id res chain seq x y z
N VAL A 1 13.30 4.88 51.35
CA VAL A 1 13.49 4.36 49.97
C VAL A 1 13.44 5.55 49.03
N ARG A 2 14.61 5.94 48.47
CA ARG A 2 14.66 7.02 47.45
C ARG A 2 14.10 6.47 46.14
N GLN A 3 12.95 6.96 45.69
CA GLN A 3 12.45 6.72 44.34
C GLN A 3 13.44 7.39 43.33
N LYS A 4 14.12 6.58 42.54
CA LYS A 4 14.87 7.07 41.36
C LYS A 4 13.85 7.45 40.30
N GLN A 5 13.71 8.75 40.04
CA GLN A 5 12.96 9.25 38.88
C GLN A 5 13.77 8.94 37.62
N LEU A 6 13.24 8.07 36.78
CA LEU A 6 13.80 7.81 35.45
C LEU A 6 13.22 8.83 34.47
N GLN A 7 14.08 9.64 33.88
CA GLN A 7 13.72 10.65 32.88
C GLN A 7 14.01 10.08 31.51
N TYR A 8 12.96 9.87 30.70
CA TYR A 8 13.07 9.41 29.31
C TYR A 8 12.84 10.57 28.35
N GLY A 9 13.80 10.80 27.46
CA GLY A 9 13.60 11.66 26.29
C GLY A 9 13.13 10.80 25.11
N ILE A 10 11.91 11.04 24.61
CA ILE A 10 11.44 10.41 23.37
C ILE A 10 11.79 11.33 22.21
N PRO A 11 12.67 10.93 21.30
CA PRO A 11 12.95 11.71 20.10
C PRO A 11 11.71 11.75 19.20
N ILE A 12 11.23 12.96 18.90
CA ILE A 12 10.08 13.18 18.01
C ILE A 12 10.58 13.58 16.64
N LEU A 13 10.27 12.78 15.63
CA LEU A 13 10.55 13.09 14.23
C LEU A 13 9.31 13.80 13.64
N LYS A 14 9.50 15.04 13.19
CA LYS A 14 8.42 15.83 12.57
C LYS A 14 8.63 15.82 11.06
N VAL A 15 7.75 15.16 10.31
CA VAL A 15 7.81 15.07 8.83
C VAL A 15 7.91 16.45 8.17
N LYS A 16 7.21 17.45 8.70
CA LYS A 16 7.25 18.83 8.20
C LYS A 16 8.61 19.51 8.24
N ASN A 17 9.56 18.98 9.03
CA ASN A 17 10.90 19.55 9.14
C ASN A 17 11.83 19.11 8.01
N TYR A 18 11.39 18.15 7.17
CA TYR A 18 12.17 17.64 6.05
C TYR A 18 11.55 18.10 4.74
N THR A 19 12.36 18.60 3.82
CA THR A 19 11.93 18.80 2.43
C THR A 19 11.81 17.46 1.71
N LEU A 20 11.17 17.44 0.55
CA LEU A 20 11.09 16.24 -0.26
C LEU A 20 12.48 15.76 -0.68
N GLU A 21 13.36 16.69 -1.08
CA GLU A 21 14.74 16.44 -1.45
C GLU A 21 15.52 15.79 -0.30
N GLU A 22 15.41 16.33 0.91
CA GLU A 22 16.05 15.77 2.09
C GLU A 22 15.58 14.35 2.43
N ILE A 23 14.29 14.07 2.23
CA ILE A 23 13.73 12.73 2.44
C ILE A 23 14.40 11.73 1.50
N PHE A 24 14.57 12.08 0.23
CA PHE A 24 15.20 11.20 -0.76
C PHE A 24 16.71 11.14 -0.62
N GLU A 25 17.39 12.26 -0.40
CA GLU A 25 18.83 12.32 -0.21
C GLU A 25 19.28 11.52 1.01
N LYS A 26 18.54 11.65 2.12
CA LYS A 26 18.82 10.93 3.37
C LYS A 26 18.22 9.53 3.42
N GLN A 27 17.58 9.07 2.34
CA GLN A 27 16.90 7.77 2.23
C GLN A 27 15.84 7.54 3.34
N LEU A 28 15.16 8.58 3.76
CA LEU A 28 14.11 8.55 4.77
C LEU A 28 12.74 8.17 4.14
N TRP A 29 12.74 7.20 3.23
CA TRP A 29 11.57 6.86 2.39
C TRP A 29 10.31 6.51 3.20
N MET A 30 10.48 5.99 4.42
CA MET A 30 9.36 5.71 5.32
C MET A 30 8.60 6.97 5.78
N LEU A 31 9.10 8.18 5.51
CA LEU A 31 8.37 9.42 5.76
C LEU A 31 7.41 9.78 4.63
N ILE A 32 7.57 9.19 3.44
CA ILE A 32 6.75 9.50 2.25
C ILE A 32 5.26 9.25 2.49
N PRO A 33 4.82 8.12 3.08
CA PRO A 33 3.41 7.90 3.40
C PRO A 33 2.80 8.97 4.30
N PHE A 34 3.63 9.58 5.13
CA PHE A 34 3.21 10.61 6.09
C PHE A 34 3.43 12.04 5.58
N TYR A 35 3.85 12.21 4.34
CA TYR A 35 4.14 13.51 3.75
C TYR A 35 2.90 14.43 3.73
N ILE A 36 1.72 13.86 3.59
CA ILE A 36 0.42 14.56 3.61
C ILE A 36 0.16 15.36 4.89
N PHE A 37 0.74 14.97 6.04
CA PHE A 37 0.57 15.71 7.31
C PHE A 37 1.09 17.15 7.27
N ARG A 38 1.89 17.49 6.24
CA ARG A 38 2.34 18.88 6.02
C ARG A 38 1.15 19.81 5.72
N TYR A 39 0.12 19.28 5.07
CA TYR A 39 -1.04 19.99 4.56
C TYR A 39 -2.30 19.83 5.41
N GLU A 40 -2.28 19.02 6.45
CA GLU A 40 -3.44 18.66 7.26
C GLU A 40 -4.25 19.89 7.71
N LYS A 41 -3.58 20.95 8.15
CA LYS A 41 -4.22 22.20 8.61
C LYS A 41 -4.79 23.05 7.47
N GLU A 42 -4.34 22.80 6.25
CA GLU A 42 -4.70 23.55 5.05
C GLU A 42 -5.78 22.84 4.22
N PHE A 43 -6.15 21.60 4.56
CA PHE A 43 -7.15 20.83 3.83
C PHE A 43 -8.44 21.59 3.54
N PRO A 44 -9.05 22.31 4.50
CA PRO A 44 -10.28 23.07 4.23
C PRO A 44 -10.11 24.13 3.12
N GLN A 45 -8.91 24.69 3.00
CA GLN A 45 -8.62 25.72 1.99
C GLN A 45 -8.24 25.08 0.66
N ILE A 46 -7.50 23.97 0.69
CA ILE A 46 -7.04 23.23 -0.50
C ILE A 46 -8.24 22.59 -1.20
N ASP A 47 -9.12 21.92 -0.47
CA ASP A 47 -10.24 21.15 -1.02
C ASP A 47 -11.21 22.00 -1.86
N GLY A 48 -11.41 23.25 -1.46
CA GLY A 48 -12.25 24.23 -2.18
C GLY A 48 -11.53 25.06 -3.25
N ASN A 49 -10.22 24.85 -3.47
CA ASN A 49 -9.40 25.71 -4.32
C ASN A 49 -8.67 24.92 -5.42
N GLN A 50 -9.19 25.01 -6.67
CA GLN A 50 -8.65 24.29 -7.83
C GLN A 50 -7.14 24.53 -8.05
N LYS A 51 -6.64 25.73 -7.79
CA LYS A 51 -5.21 26.06 -7.98
C LYS A 51 -4.34 25.38 -6.91
N GLN A 52 -4.84 25.27 -5.68
CA GLN A 52 -4.12 24.61 -4.59
C GLN A 52 -4.18 23.09 -4.75
N LEU A 53 -5.32 22.53 -5.19
CA LEU A 53 -5.45 21.12 -5.55
C LEU A 53 -4.45 20.73 -6.65
N TYR A 54 -4.37 21.53 -7.71
CA TYR A 54 -3.41 21.30 -8.79
C TYR A 54 -1.96 21.33 -8.31
N ARG A 55 -1.60 22.22 -7.39
CA ARG A 55 -0.25 22.27 -6.79
C ARG A 55 0.03 21.02 -5.95
N LEU A 56 -0.94 20.60 -5.14
CA LEU A 56 -0.83 19.38 -4.33
C LEU A 56 -0.61 18.16 -5.23
N ARG A 57 -1.40 18.04 -6.31
CA ARG A 57 -1.24 16.98 -7.31
C ARG A 57 0.15 16.97 -7.93
N GLN A 58 0.64 18.13 -8.40
CA GLN A 58 1.98 18.25 -8.98
C GLN A 58 3.08 17.83 -8.01
N GLU A 59 2.92 18.14 -6.74
CA GLU A 59 3.88 17.74 -5.72
C GLU A 59 3.89 16.22 -5.51
N TYR A 60 2.73 15.58 -5.49
CA TYR A 60 2.64 14.13 -5.41
C TYR A 60 3.10 13.41 -6.70
N GLU A 61 2.89 14.01 -7.87
CA GLU A 61 3.48 13.53 -9.13
C GLU A 61 5.02 13.56 -9.06
N ARG A 62 5.58 14.58 -8.41
CA ARG A 62 7.02 14.66 -8.16
C ARG A 62 7.49 13.59 -7.19
N VAL A 63 6.76 13.35 -6.08
CA VAL A 63 7.05 12.24 -5.13
C VAL A 63 7.10 10.92 -5.87
N ALA A 64 6.08 10.65 -6.66
CA ALA A 64 5.94 9.44 -7.43
C ALA A 64 7.08 9.24 -8.44
N LYS A 65 7.46 10.31 -9.16
CA LYS A 65 8.60 10.28 -10.10
C LYS A 65 9.93 10.02 -9.39
N MET A 66 10.14 10.61 -8.23
CA MET A 66 11.35 10.37 -7.44
C MET A 66 11.43 8.94 -6.92
N LEU A 67 10.29 8.36 -6.47
CA LEU A 67 10.22 6.94 -6.10
C LEU A 67 10.57 6.02 -7.27
N ASP A 68 10.05 6.32 -8.46
CA ASP A 68 10.36 5.53 -9.65
C ASP A 68 11.85 5.62 -10.01
N GLN A 69 12.48 6.78 -9.89
CA GLN A 69 13.92 6.96 -10.10
C GLN A 69 14.75 6.15 -9.08
N GLU A 70 14.33 6.07 -7.82
CA GLU A 70 14.98 5.22 -6.81
C GLU A 70 14.90 3.74 -7.20
N CYS A 71 13.77 3.30 -7.73
CA CYS A 71 13.60 1.94 -8.25
C CYS A 71 14.46 1.66 -9.48
N GLN A 72 14.45 2.57 -10.46
CA GLN A 72 15.24 2.41 -11.70
C GLN A 72 16.74 2.39 -11.43
N SER A 73 17.20 3.17 -10.45
CA SER A 73 18.61 3.20 -10.04
C SER A 73 19.02 1.99 -9.18
N GLY A 74 18.09 1.13 -8.80
CA GLY A 74 18.34 -0.03 -7.93
C GLY A 74 18.53 0.29 -6.45
N ARG A 75 18.39 1.56 -6.03
CA ARG A 75 18.47 1.96 -4.62
C ARG A 75 17.26 1.51 -3.81
N MET A 76 16.11 1.33 -4.46
CA MET A 76 14.89 0.81 -3.85
C MET A 76 14.37 -0.40 -4.64
N LYS A 77 13.86 -1.40 -3.94
CA LYS A 77 13.21 -2.55 -4.59
C LYS A 77 11.82 -2.16 -5.08
N PRO A 78 11.35 -2.67 -6.25
CA PRO A 78 10.01 -2.40 -6.76
C PRO A 78 8.89 -2.66 -5.76
N ILE A 79 8.99 -3.75 -4.99
CA ILE A 79 8.02 -4.09 -3.96
C ILE A 79 7.95 -3.03 -2.84
N THR A 80 9.09 -2.45 -2.47
CA THR A 80 9.15 -1.38 -1.46
C THR A 80 8.50 -0.11 -1.98
N CYS A 81 8.75 0.26 -3.24
CA CYS A 81 8.12 1.40 -3.89
C CYS A 81 6.59 1.25 -3.91
N GLY A 82 6.09 0.08 -4.35
CA GLY A 82 4.66 -0.20 -4.37
C GLY A 82 4.03 -0.12 -2.98
N ALA A 83 4.69 -0.70 -1.97
CA ALA A 83 4.21 -0.66 -0.58
C ALA A 83 4.16 0.77 -0.02
N LEU A 84 5.14 1.62 -0.34
CA LEU A 84 5.15 3.03 0.08
C LEU A 84 4.01 3.82 -0.59
N CYS A 85 3.75 3.58 -1.88
CA CYS A 85 2.64 4.20 -2.60
C CYS A 85 1.28 3.78 -2.02
N GLU A 86 1.08 2.49 -1.77
CA GLU A 86 -0.15 1.97 -1.17
C GLU A 86 -0.35 2.53 0.25
N LEU A 87 0.70 2.53 1.08
CA LEU A 87 0.62 3.10 2.42
C LEU A 87 0.32 4.60 2.38
N ALA A 88 0.90 5.36 1.43
CA ALA A 88 0.59 6.77 1.24
C ALA A 88 -0.89 6.99 0.87
N SER A 89 -1.45 6.20 -0.06
CA SER A 89 -2.88 6.25 -0.38
C SER A 89 -3.74 5.98 0.86
N ASN A 90 -3.45 4.91 1.60
CA ASN A 90 -4.21 4.53 2.79
C ASN A 90 -4.17 5.61 3.90
N VAL A 91 -3.01 6.27 4.09
CA VAL A 91 -2.88 7.37 5.04
C VAL A 91 -3.71 8.57 4.60
N VAL A 92 -3.69 8.92 3.30
CA VAL A 92 -4.47 10.04 2.75
C VAL A 92 -5.97 9.77 2.85
N GLU A 93 -6.44 8.59 2.47
CA GLU A 93 -7.85 8.17 2.61
C GLU A 93 -8.37 8.35 4.04
N LYS A 94 -7.56 8.01 5.03
CA LYS A 94 -7.97 8.16 6.45
C LYS A 94 -7.88 9.60 6.94
N LEU A 95 -6.82 10.33 6.57
CA LEU A 95 -6.57 11.68 7.06
C LEU A 95 -7.47 12.72 6.36
N ALA A 96 -7.66 12.56 5.05
CA ALA A 96 -8.45 13.47 4.23
C ALA A 96 -9.89 13.01 3.99
N SER A 97 -10.43 12.07 4.75
CA SER A 97 -11.77 11.47 4.58
C SER A 97 -12.96 12.45 4.59
N LYS A 98 -12.74 13.71 4.97
CA LYS A 98 -13.72 14.81 4.92
C LYS A 98 -13.45 15.82 3.80
N TYR A 99 -12.44 15.56 2.98
CA TYR A 99 -11.91 16.46 1.94
C TYR A 99 -11.75 15.67 0.64
N ASP A 100 -12.89 15.43 -0.02
CA ASP A 100 -13.00 14.50 -1.16
C ASP A 100 -12.06 14.85 -2.31
N ASN A 101 -11.85 16.15 -2.58
CA ASN A 101 -10.97 16.58 -3.67
C ASN A 101 -9.50 16.37 -3.30
N VAL A 102 -9.10 16.64 -2.05
CA VAL A 102 -7.73 16.38 -1.56
C VAL A 102 -7.44 14.89 -1.61
N GLU A 103 -8.35 14.05 -1.08
CA GLU A 103 -8.22 12.60 -1.10
C GLU A 103 -8.05 12.09 -2.52
N LYS A 104 -8.96 12.48 -3.43
CA LYS A 104 -8.98 12.06 -4.82
C LYS A 104 -7.68 12.41 -5.55
N GLU A 105 -7.25 13.67 -5.49
CA GLU A 105 -6.06 14.13 -6.21
C GLU A 105 -4.79 13.36 -5.79
N VAL A 106 -4.63 13.06 -4.51
CA VAL A 106 -3.44 12.36 -4.03
C VAL A 106 -3.53 10.85 -4.28
N THR A 107 -4.69 10.24 -4.01
CA THR A 107 -4.87 8.79 -4.20
C THR A 107 -4.83 8.38 -5.68
N GLU A 108 -5.30 9.24 -6.60
CA GLU A 108 -5.16 9.00 -8.04
C GLU A 108 -3.69 8.95 -8.46
N VAL A 109 -2.84 9.81 -7.92
CA VAL A 109 -1.41 9.81 -8.22
C VAL A 109 -0.72 8.63 -7.56
N MET A 110 -0.81 8.50 -6.24
CA MET A 110 -0.13 7.46 -5.48
C MET A 110 -0.70 6.06 -5.74
N GLY A 111 -2.00 5.99 -6.00
CA GLY A 111 -2.68 4.77 -6.45
C GLY A 111 -2.33 4.35 -7.88
N GLY A 112 -1.60 5.19 -8.65
CA GLY A 112 -1.09 4.90 -10.00
C GLY A 112 -2.15 4.90 -11.08
N LYS A 113 -3.27 5.59 -10.90
CA LYS A 113 -4.21 5.84 -11.99
C LYS A 113 -3.63 6.82 -13.02
N VAL A 114 -2.74 7.72 -12.55
CA VAL A 114 -2.14 8.79 -13.36
C VAL A 114 -0.74 8.43 -13.85
N LEU A 115 0.02 7.73 -13.04
CA LEU A 115 1.37 7.31 -13.39
C LEU A 115 1.47 5.78 -13.25
N ASN A 116 1.60 5.11 -14.37
CA ASN A 116 1.76 3.66 -14.41
C ASN A 116 3.25 3.33 -14.26
N TYR A 117 3.66 3.00 -13.02
CA TYR A 117 5.06 2.61 -12.78
C TYR A 117 5.21 1.11 -12.99
N ARG A 118 6.27 0.72 -13.65
CA ARG A 118 6.66 -0.70 -13.74
C ARG A 118 6.81 -1.35 -12.36
N SER A 119 7.29 -0.59 -11.38
CA SER A 119 7.42 -1.05 -10.00
C SER A 119 6.07 -1.34 -9.34
N LYS A 120 5.01 -0.59 -9.69
CA LYS A 120 3.66 -0.85 -9.21
C LYS A 120 3.07 -2.09 -9.86
N GLU A 121 3.25 -2.28 -11.16
CA GLU A 121 2.81 -3.50 -11.85
C GLU A 121 3.42 -4.74 -11.20
N ILE A 122 4.74 -4.74 -10.99
CA ILE A 122 5.45 -5.84 -10.31
C ILE A 122 4.93 -6.06 -8.88
N TYR A 123 4.65 -4.97 -8.15
CA TYR A 123 4.09 -5.05 -6.79
C TYR A 123 2.69 -5.68 -6.80
N LEU A 124 1.80 -5.22 -7.69
CA LEU A 124 0.44 -5.74 -7.80
C LEU A 124 0.43 -7.21 -8.26
N GLU A 125 1.27 -7.56 -9.21
CA GLU A 125 1.47 -8.95 -9.65
C GLU A 125 1.96 -9.83 -8.49
N GLY A 126 2.94 -9.35 -7.72
CA GLY A 126 3.44 -10.05 -6.54
C GLY A 126 2.37 -10.25 -5.46
N CYS A 127 1.56 -9.21 -5.20
CA CYS A 127 0.43 -9.30 -4.27
C CYS A 127 -0.65 -10.27 -4.76
N ALA A 128 -0.98 -10.24 -6.05
CA ALA A 128 -1.96 -11.16 -6.66
C ALA A 128 -1.46 -12.60 -6.60
N PHE A 129 -0.18 -12.83 -6.91
CA PHE A 129 0.45 -14.13 -6.83
C PHE A 129 0.43 -14.66 -5.39
N GLY A 130 0.84 -13.85 -4.40
CA GLY A 130 0.85 -14.25 -2.99
C GLY A 130 -0.53 -14.59 -2.46
N ARG A 131 -1.59 -13.84 -2.84
CA ARG A 131 -2.98 -14.15 -2.49
C ARG A 131 -3.41 -15.49 -3.10
N LYS A 132 -3.10 -15.70 -4.38
CA LYS A 132 -3.44 -16.95 -5.08
C LYS A 132 -2.77 -18.15 -4.42
N GLU A 133 -1.49 -18.05 -4.08
CA GLU A 133 -0.77 -19.12 -3.40
C GLU A 133 -1.34 -19.41 -2.01
N SER A 134 -1.70 -18.37 -1.25
CA SER A 134 -2.32 -18.53 0.07
C SER A 134 -3.67 -19.24 -0.01
N ILE A 135 -4.50 -18.92 -1.01
CA ILE A 135 -5.79 -19.59 -1.25
C ILE A 135 -5.54 -21.06 -1.61
N ILE A 136 -4.61 -21.35 -2.50
CA ILE A 136 -4.24 -22.73 -2.87
C ILE A 136 -3.83 -23.54 -1.62
N GLN A 137 -2.97 -22.97 -0.78
CA GLN A 137 -2.54 -23.63 0.46
C GLN A 137 -3.70 -23.89 1.42
N LEU A 138 -4.63 -22.92 1.58
CA LEU A 138 -5.80 -23.08 2.45
C LEU A 138 -6.75 -24.16 1.93
N VAL A 139 -7.06 -24.16 0.63
CA VAL A 139 -7.90 -25.18 -0.01
C VAL A 139 -7.26 -26.55 0.17
N THR A 140 -5.98 -26.69 -0.14
CA THR A 140 -5.24 -27.95 -0.01
C THR A 140 -5.26 -28.48 1.41
N LYS A 141 -4.98 -27.61 2.38
CA LYS A 141 -4.96 -27.99 3.80
C LYS A 141 -6.33 -28.44 4.31
N LYS A 142 -7.39 -27.71 3.97
CA LYS A 142 -8.76 -28.08 4.34
C LYS A 142 -9.17 -29.41 3.72
N TYR A 143 -8.87 -29.64 2.45
CA TYR A 143 -9.14 -30.90 1.77
C TYR A 143 -8.40 -32.07 2.41
N GLN A 144 -7.11 -31.89 2.78
CA GLN A 144 -6.34 -32.91 3.49
C GLN A 144 -6.87 -33.22 4.88
N LEU A 145 -7.56 -32.27 5.53
CA LEU A 145 -8.24 -32.45 6.82
C LEU A 145 -9.60 -33.15 6.67
N GLY A 146 -10.03 -33.47 5.45
CA GLY A 146 -11.27 -34.18 5.17
C GLY A 146 -12.51 -33.30 5.01
N ASP A 147 -12.33 -31.97 4.85
CA ASP A 147 -13.44 -31.07 4.54
C ASP A 147 -13.96 -31.34 3.10
N SER A 148 -15.29 -31.31 2.93
CA SER A 148 -15.89 -31.44 1.57
C SER A 148 -15.67 -30.16 0.75
N VAL A 149 -15.74 -30.29 -0.58
CA VAL A 149 -15.55 -29.17 -1.51
C VAL A 149 -16.54 -28.03 -1.22
N GLU A 150 -17.81 -28.37 -0.96
CA GLU A 150 -18.89 -27.42 -0.65
C GLU A 150 -18.58 -26.66 0.67
N LYS A 151 -18.05 -27.39 1.67
CA LYS A 151 -17.67 -26.77 2.95
C LYS A 151 -16.49 -25.82 2.75
N ILE A 152 -15.48 -26.22 1.98
CA ILE A 152 -14.31 -25.39 1.67
C ILE A 152 -14.75 -24.13 0.91
N ALA A 153 -15.59 -24.27 -0.09
CA ALA A 153 -16.15 -23.17 -0.87
C ALA A 153 -16.89 -22.16 0.01
N LYS A 154 -17.75 -22.65 0.91
CA LYS A 154 -18.48 -21.81 1.87
C LYS A 154 -17.55 -21.08 2.84
N ASP A 155 -16.59 -21.78 3.41
CA ASP A 155 -15.66 -21.22 4.41
C ASP A 155 -14.73 -20.17 3.83
N LEU A 156 -14.32 -20.31 2.57
CA LEU A 156 -13.41 -19.41 1.87
C LEU A 156 -14.12 -18.36 1.00
N LEU A 157 -15.48 -18.36 1.01
CA LEU A 157 -16.32 -17.48 0.18
C LEU A 157 -15.98 -17.59 -1.33
N MET A 158 -15.79 -18.82 -1.78
CA MET A 158 -15.47 -19.19 -3.16
C MET A 158 -16.63 -19.99 -3.79
N SER A 159 -16.63 -20.12 -5.10
CA SER A 159 -17.52 -21.08 -5.76
C SER A 159 -16.98 -22.51 -5.66
N VAL A 160 -17.86 -23.48 -5.82
CA VAL A 160 -17.48 -24.91 -5.81
C VAL A 160 -16.53 -25.21 -6.97
N GLU A 161 -16.83 -24.64 -8.14
CA GLU A 161 -16.02 -24.79 -9.35
C GLU A 161 -14.59 -24.27 -9.19
N GLU A 162 -14.43 -23.12 -8.50
CA GLU A 162 -13.08 -22.56 -8.19
C GLU A 162 -12.28 -23.49 -7.28
N VAL A 163 -12.92 -24.09 -6.28
CA VAL A 163 -12.27 -25.05 -5.37
C VAL A 163 -11.87 -26.31 -6.12
N GLU A 164 -12.76 -26.85 -6.98
CA GLU A 164 -12.47 -28.03 -7.83
C GLU A 164 -11.32 -27.75 -8.81
N GLU A 165 -11.30 -26.57 -9.42
CA GLU A 165 -10.19 -26.18 -10.32
C GLU A 165 -8.85 -26.15 -9.61
N ILE A 166 -8.82 -25.65 -8.37
CA ILE A 166 -7.59 -25.62 -7.55
C ILE A 166 -7.17 -27.06 -7.22
N LEU A 167 -8.08 -27.89 -6.77
CA LEU A 167 -7.80 -29.28 -6.39
C LEU A 167 -7.38 -30.11 -7.61
N GLY A 168 -8.00 -29.92 -8.77
CA GLY A 168 -7.63 -30.60 -10.01
C GLY A 168 -6.20 -30.30 -10.50
N LYS A 169 -5.67 -29.11 -10.16
CA LYS A 169 -4.29 -28.74 -10.47
C LYS A 169 -3.27 -29.35 -9.51
N ILE A 170 -3.70 -29.71 -8.30
CA ILE A 170 -2.81 -30.20 -7.22
C ILE A 170 -2.82 -31.74 -7.15
N VAL A 171 -3.96 -32.36 -7.49
CA VAL A 171 -4.14 -33.82 -7.48
C VAL A 171 -4.30 -34.30 -8.93
N PRO A 172 -3.23 -34.49 -9.70
CA PRO A 172 -3.35 -35.09 -11.02
C PRO A 172 -3.67 -36.57 -10.85
N GLY A 173 -4.94 -36.91 -11.01
CA GLY A 173 -5.37 -38.32 -11.08
C GLY A 173 -6.45 -38.74 -10.07
N LYS A 174 -7.66 -38.23 -10.22
CA LYS A 174 -8.91 -38.94 -9.94
C LYS A 174 -9.98 -38.41 -10.88
N ALA A 175 -9.84 -38.75 -12.15
CA ALA A 175 -10.95 -38.84 -13.07
C ALA A 175 -11.15 -40.33 -13.32
N GLU A 176 -12.05 -40.94 -12.55
CA GLU A 176 -12.81 -42.15 -12.89
C GLU A 176 -14.04 -42.17 -11.95
#